data_ff6b6584fdc2c8820c82f4f3fd08569f
#
_entry.id   ff6b6584fdc2c8820c82f4f3fd08569f
#
_cell.length_a   1.000
_cell.length_b   1.000
_cell.length_c   1.000
_cell.angle_alpha   90.00
_cell.angle_beta   90.00
_cell.angle_gamma   90.00
#
_symmetry.space_group_name_H-M   'P 1'
#
loop_
_entity.id
_entity.type
_entity.pdbx_description
1 polymer ?
#
loop_
_entity_poly.entity_id
_entity_poly.type
_entity_poly.pdbx_seq_one_letter_code
_entity_poly.pdbx_strand_id
1 'polypeptide(L)'
;MEMTRRKFINTTGVVAKSTRREFLKESLAALGFAMLPGGWLFAAPPDWKPQKRPKIVFGVLADTHFRTDGQWRLGIKSDRYFVSALEYFRNRNVDAVVHCGDMADRGLVEELQFHADAWFRVFPQNKAPDGHVVEKLFVTGNHDAWGWRKDIDFSQFVPDRTEWPEKVIKMDVAGHWERVWGEKYEPVWHKQVKGCDFFGMNWIENDAGQGEAALLQLIDAHAPSSAPFFFITHDRTHGGFNRAIKKHPNAFGLWGHWHFSAANWGVIRMLNETTPGVQCPACPAWWRSDGKWMGGGDSGITKVPLEGKLQGGKWEQGLVVRVYDDMLTIERREFSEGGSLGADWVMPFGGGTGNGERGTGNGKHPFSKEELKKVIGEPQFRKGAKLEVSLDRIDKIENTANDNPVNPVNPVQENPASPKLCVRIPLADGNPDSRVYAYEVVVIGEAGSQKLFKAVYAAGCNMGIGHEPNGGVTTLEIAKDELPPGKTLTVAVRPLTSLGTSGQPIETKFKT
;
A
#
# COMPACT_ATOMS: atom_id res chain seq x y z
N MET A 1 -23.80 -47.54 24.78
CA MET A 1 -24.93 -46.61 24.61
C MET A 1 -24.68 -45.90 23.29
N GLU A 2 -25.28 -46.46 22.25
CA GLU A 2 -25.16 -46.03 20.85
C GLU A 2 -25.91 -44.72 20.63
N MET A 3 -25.36 -43.79 19.85
CA MET A 3 -26.15 -42.74 19.22
C MET A 3 -25.85 -42.65 17.73
N THR A 4 -26.79 -43.16 17.07
CA THR A 4 -27.25 -43.08 15.68
C THR A 4 -26.67 -41.99 14.79
N ARG A 5 -26.06 -42.47 13.69
CA ARG A 5 -25.80 -41.76 12.42
C ARG A 5 -27.10 -41.43 11.70
N ARG A 6 -27.37 -40.19 11.43
CA ARG A 6 -28.38 -39.78 10.42
C ARG A 6 -27.70 -39.69 9.05
N LYS A 7 -28.18 -40.54 8.15
CA LYS A 7 -27.92 -40.51 6.69
C LYS A 7 -28.66 -39.32 6.09
N PHE A 8 -27.91 -38.51 5.31
CA PHE A 8 -28.52 -37.68 4.28
C PHE A 8 -28.31 -38.34 2.93
N ILE A 9 -29.38 -38.49 2.20
CA ILE A 9 -29.48 -39.20 0.91
C ILE A 9 -29.04 -38.26 -0.19
N ASN A 10 -28.12 -38.74 -1.00
CA ASN A 10 -27.69 -38.23 -2.28
C ASN A 10 -28.77 -38.35 -3.35
N THR A 11 -28.92 -37.30 -4.14
CA THR A 11 -29.46 -37.46 -5.48
C THR A 11 -28.56 -36.71 -6.47
N THR A 12 -28.20 -37.47 -7.52
CA THR A 12 -27.53 -37.13 -8.79
C THR A 12 -26.02 -36.91 -8.73
N GLY A 13 -25.32 -37.81 -9.05
CA GLY A 13 -24.43 -38.53 -9.88
C GLY A 13 -23.51 -37.72 -10.78
N VAL A 14 -22.33 -38.26 -10.80
CA VAL A 14 -21.12 -38.07 -11.58
C VAL A 14 -20.02 -37.28 -10.85
N VAL A 15 -19.24 -38.01 -10.06
CA VAL A 15 -17.92 -37.57 -9.61
C VAL A 15 -16.93 -37.91 -10.72
N ALA A 16 -16.63 -36.96 -11.55
CA ALA A 16 -15.42 -37.00 -12.39
C ALA A 16 -14.20 -36.81 -11.47
N LYS A 17 -13.36 -37.81 -11.37
CA LYS A 17 -12.01 -37.67 -10.75
C LYS A 17 -11.15 -36.83 -11.65
N SER A 18 -11.19 -35.50 -11.48
CA SER A 18 -10.22 -34.62 -12.09
C SER A 18 -8.88 -34.82 -11.39
N THR A 19 -7.86 -35.14 -12.14
CA THR A 19 -6.50 -35.25 -11.60
C THR A 19 -5.99 -33.84 -11.28
N ARG A 20 -5.09 -33.71 -10.30
CA ARG A 20 -4.43 -32.45 -9.92
C ARG A 20 -3.85 -31.69 -11.11
N ARG A 21 -3.57 -32.40 -12.20
CA ARG A 21 -3.04 -31.85 -13.46
C ARG A 21 -4.14 -31.23 -14.34
N GLU A 22 -5.38 -31.73 -14.28
CA GLU A 22 -6.54 -31.19 -15.00
C GLU A 22 -7.09 -29.97 -14.25
N PHE A 23 -7.14 -30.02 -12.92
CA PHE A 23 -7.48 -28.85 -12.11
C PHE A 23 -6.54 -27.66 -12.35
N LEU A 24 -5.24 -27.91 -12.50
CA LEU A 24 -4.25 -26.87 -12.87
C LEU A 24 -4.44 -26.38 -14.31
N LYS A 25 -4.86 -27.24 -15.25
CA LYS A 25 -5.17 -26.85 -16.64
C LYS A 25 -6.45 -26.03 -16.71
N GLU A 26 -7.48 -26.40 -15.97
CA GLU A 26 -8.74 -25.66 -15.92
C GLU A 26 -8.61 -24.34 -15.16
N SER A 27 -7.78 -24.27 -14.12
CA SER A 27 -7.46 -23.01 -13.43
C SER A 27 -6.64 -22.06 -14.30
N LEU A 28 -5.80 -22.58 -15.21
CA LEU A 28 -5.08 -21.78 -16.20
C LEU A 28 -5.97 -21.37 -17.39
N ALA A 29 -7.00 -22.15 -17.70
CA ALA A 29 -7.96 -21.82 -18.75
C ALA A 29 -9.08 -20.88 -18.27
N ALA A 30 -9.39 -20.87 -16.96
CA ALA A 30 -10.32 -19.93 -16.35
C ALA A 30 -9.71 -18.53 -16.14
N LEU A 31 -8.38 -18.38 -16.19
CA LEU A 31 -7.70 -17.13 -16.45
C LEU A 31 -7.73 -16.89 -17.97
N GLY A 32 -8.93 -16.54 -18.45
CA GLY A 32 -9.17 -16.23 -19.84
C GLY A 32 -8.22 -15.16 -20.34
N PHE A 33 -7.14 -15.58 -20.99
CA PHE A 33 -6.33 -14.72 -21.85
C PHE A 33 -7.17 -14.33 -23.06
N ALA A 34 -8.03 -13.34 -22.91
CA ALA A 34 -8.54 -12.61 -24.04
C ALA A 34 -7.37 -11.80 -24.62
N MET A 35 -6.75 -12.31 -25.67
CA MET A 35 -5.89 -11.52 -26.51
C MET A 35 -6.73 -10.40 -27.13
N LEU A 36 -6.67 -9.22 -26.54
CA LEU A 36 -7.08 -8.00 -27.20
C LEU A 36 -5.89 -7.49 -28.03
N PRO A 37 -6.09 -7.06 -29.27
CA PRO A 37 -5.03 -6.51 -30.10
C PRO A 37 -4.54 -5.20 -29.44
N GLY A 38 -3.31 -5.17 -28.95
CA GLY A 38 -2.66 -4.01 -28.39
C GLY A 38 -2.36 -4.03 -26.88
N GLY A 39 -2.69 -5.12 -26.18
CA GLY A 39 -2.38 -5.24 -24.74
C GLY A 39 -0.95 -5.73 -24.50
N TRP A 40 -0.07 -4.84 -24.07
CA TRP A 40 1.18 -5.22 -23.42
C TRP A 40 0.85 -5.55 -21.96
N LEU A 41 0.68 -6.81 -21.64
CA LEU A 41 1.02 -7.33 -20.32
C LEU A 41 2.36 -6.73 -19.92
N PHE A 42 2.63 -6.55 -18.63
CA PHE A 42 4.00 -6.32 -18.18
C PHE A 42 4.88 -7.19 -19.03
N ALA A 43 5.46 -6.60 -20.03
CA ALA A 43 6.29 -7.34 -20.90
C ALA A 43 7.58 -7.59 -20.12
N ALA A 44 7.61 -8.71 -19.44
CA ALA A 44 8.85 -9.42 -19.43
C ALA A 44 9.45 -9.24 -20.81
N PRO A 45 10.74 -8.88 -20.96
CA PRO A 45 11.35 -8.81 -22.27
C PRO A 45 10.82 -9.97 -23.12
N PRO A 46 10.55 -9.79 -24.42
CA PRO A 46 9.88 -10.81 -25.25
C PRO A 46 10.43 -12.23 -25.10
N ASP A 47 11.67 -12.34 -24.65
CA ASP A 47 12.40 -13.59 -24.43
C ASP A 47 12.44 -14.04 -22.95
N TRP A 48 11.83 -13.27 -22.02
CA TRP A 48 11.88 -13.64 -20.62
C TRP A 48 10.97 -14.86 -20.33
N LYS A 49 11.59 -15.88 -19.77
CA LYS A 49 10.91 -17.04 -19.17
C LYS A 49 11.12 -17.01 -17.69
N PRO A 50 10.05 -17.01 -16.85
CA PRO A 50 10.20 -17.05 -15.42
C PRO A 50 11.09 -18.20 -15.01
N GLN A 51 12.11 -17.94 -14.23
CA GLN A 51 12.90 -18.99 -13.60
C GLN A 51 11.97 -19.81 -12.73
N LYS A 52 12.20 -21.13 -12.70
CA LYS A 52 11.33 -22.04 -11.94
C LYS A 52 11.33 -21.74 -10.44
N ARG A 53 12.42 -21.17 -9.92
CA ARG A 53 12.57 -20.82 -8.50
C ARG A 53 13.32 -19.49 -8.34
N PRO A 54 12.84 -18.58 -7.48
CA PRO A 54 13.59 -17.39 -7.10
C PRO A 54 14.82 -17.81 -6.25
N LYS A 55 15.88 -17.01 -6.28
CA LYS A 55 17.05 -17.14 -5.41
C LYS A 55 16.70 -16.89 -3.96
N ILE A 56 15.90 -15.86 -3.73
CA ILE A 56 15.40 -15.45 -2.42
C ILE A 56 13.96 -14.95 -2.54
N VAL A 57 13.16 -15.23 -1.52
CA VAL A 57 11.82 -14.68 -1.32
C VAL A 57 11.78 -14.00 0.02
N PHE A 58 11.32 -12.75 0.08
CA PHE A 58 11.14 -12.07 1.35
C PHE A 58 9.84 -11.27 1.42
N GLY A 59 9.27 -11.20 2.62
CA GLY A 59 8.14 -10.36 2.92
C GLY A 59 8.58 -8.93 3.25
N VAL A 60 7.71 -7.93 3.03
CA VAL A 60 7.98 -6.53 3.39
C VAL A 60 6.76 -5.93 4.05
N LEU A 61 6.98 -5.34 5.21
CA LEU A 61 6.01 -4.59 6.01
C LEU A 61 6.61 -3.23 6.42
N ALA A 62 5.75 -2.29 6.78
CA ALA A 62 6.11 -1.01 7.36
C ALA A 62 4.97 -0.50 8.25
N ASP A 63 5.30 0.41 9.17
CA ASP A 63 4.32 1.26 9.84
C ASP A 63 3.17 0.47 10.49
N THR A 64 3.49 -0.54 11.28
CA THR A 64 2.50 -1.38 11.98
C THR A 64 1.86 -0.66 13.16
N HIS A 65 2.54 0.30 13.78
CA HIS A 65 2.04 1.20 14.82
C HIS A 65 1.21 0.52 15.90
N PHE A 66 1.74 -0.56 16.46
CA PHE A 66 1.02 -1.31 17.47
C PHE A 66 0.80 -0.50 18.75
N ARG A 67 -0.36 -0.73 19.40
CA ARG A 67 -0.74 -0.12 20.67
C ARG A 67 -1.32 -1.15 21.60
N THR A 68 -0.84 -1.19 22.83
CA THR A 68 -1.28 -2.15 23.84
C THR A 68 -2.67 -1.87 24.39
N ASP A 69 -3.13 -0.62 24.36
CA ASP A 69 -4.48 -0.25 24.85
C ASP A 69 -5.62 -0.70 23.92
N GLY A 70 -5.30 -1.34 22.82
CA GLY A 70 -6.28 -1.80 21.82
C GLY A 70 -7.10 -0.66 21.17
N GLN A 71 -6.80 0.58 21.52
CA GLN A 71 -7.43 1.77 20.99
C GLN A 71 -6.61 2.33 19.82
N TRP A 72 -6.68 1.68 18.70
CA TRP A 72 -6.36 2.37 17.47
C TRP A 72 -7.28 3.55 17.30
N ARG A 73 -6.77 4.65 16.75
CA ARG A 73 -7.59 5.82 16.39
C ARG A 73 -8.84 5.47 15.57
N LEU A 74 -8.94 4.22 15.08
CA LEU A 74 -9.99 3.68 14.25
C LEU A 74 -10.61 2.39 14.78
N GLY A 75 -10.33 2.00 16.04
CA GLY A 75 -10.94 0.82 16.68
C GLY A 75 -10.50 -0.53 16.12
N ILE A 76 -9.33 -0.62 15.50
CA ILE A 76 -8.79 -1.85 14.93
C ILE A 76 -7.75 -2.43 15.88
N LYS A 77 -7.88 -3.70 16.24
CA LYS A 77 -6.84 -4.45 16.96
C LYS A 77 -5.74 -4.83 15.96
N SER A 78 -4.62 -4.12 16.01
CA SER A 78 -3.51 -4.27 15.06
C SER A 78 -2.79 -5.63 15.12
N ASP A 79 -2.93 -6.37 16.23
CA ASP A 79 -2.29 -7.68 16.42
C ASP A 79 -2.69 -8.71 15.36
N ARG A 80 -3.99 -8.79 15.08
CA ARG A 80 -4.53 -9.78 14.13
C ARG A 80 -3.86 -9.68 12.76
N TYR A 81 -3.57 -8.50 12.32
CA TYR A 81 -3.17 -8.22 10.95
C TYR A 81 -1.68 -8.41 10.74
N PHE A 82 -0.86 -7.97 11.68
CA PHE A 82 0.56 -8.27 11.67
C PHE A 82 0.78 -9.79 11.67
N VAL A 83 0.04 -10.53 12.51
CA VAL A 83 0.08 -11.99 12.51
C VAL A 83 -0.38 -12.56 11.18
N SER A 84 -1.48 -12.07 10.61
CA SER A 84 -1.97 -12.53 9.29
C SER A 84 -0.92 -12.31 8.19
N ALA A 85 -0.21 -11.19 8.23
CA ALA A 85 0.89 -10.92 7.30
C ALA A 85 2.06 -11.91 7.49
N LEU A 86 2.48 -12.13 8.73
CA LEU A 86 3.54 -13.10 9.04
C LEU A 86 3.14 -14.53 8.65
N GLU A 87 1.89 -14.94 8.92
CA GLU A 87 1.38 -16.25 8.49
C GLU A 87 1.34 -16.39 6.97
N TYR A 88 0.95 -15.33 6.27
CA TYR A 88 1.02 -15.29 4.81
C TYR A 88 2.44 -15.48 4.31
N PHE A 89 3.41 -14.78 4.89
CA PHE A 89 4.83 -14.92 4.55
C PHE A 89 5.35 -16.32 4.85
N ARG A 90 4.99 -16.87 6.00
CA ARG A 90 5.30 -18.28 6.35
C ARG A 90 4.76 -19.26 5.30
N ASN A 91 3.53 -19.06 4.84
CA ASN A 91 2.90 -19.91 3.82
C ASN A 91 3.53 -19.71 2.43
N ARG A 92 4.22 -18.59 2.19
CA ARG A 92 5.02 -18.30 1.00
C ARG A 92 6.46 -18.79 1.12
N ASN A 93 6.81 -19.39 2.26
CA ASN A 93 8.14 -19.92 2.55
C ASN A 93 9.23 -18.87 2.34
N VAL A 94 9.01 -17.66 2.91
CA VAL A 94 9.98 -16.58 2.78
C VAL A 94 11.27 -16.87 3.52
N ASP A 95 12.39 -16.36 3.01
CA ASP A 95 13.73 -16.50 3.59
C ASP A 95 14.03 -15.36 4.58
N ALA A 96 13.31 -14.25 4.47
CA ALA A 96 13.46 -13.11 5.35
C ALA A 96 12.15 -12.30 5.40
N VAL A 97 12.02 -11.46 6.42
CA VAL A 97 11.02 -10.40 6.49
C VAL A 97 11.71 -9.08 6.73
N VAL A 98 11.41 -8.10 5.88
CA VAL A 98 11.78 -6.70 6.03
C VAL A 98 10.69 -5.97 6.80
N HIS A 99 11.05 -5.17 7.80
CA HIS A 99 10.17 -4.20 8.42
C HIS A 99 10.81 -2.81 8.36
N CYS A 100 10.16 -1.89 7.66
CA CYS A 100 10.70 -0.56 7.41
C CYS A 100 10.44 0.45 8.54
N GLY A 101 10.32 -0.01 9.80
CA GLY A 101 10.17 0.85 10.96
C GLY A 101 8.73 1.17 11.34
N ASP A 102 8.58 1.93 12.45
CA ASP A 102 7.32 2.24 13.11
C ASP A 102 6.53 1.00 13.52
N MET A 103 7.20 0.10 14.26
CA MET A 103 6.55 -1.05 14.90
C MET A 103 5.70 -0.60 16.08
N ALA A 104 6.29 0.17 17.00
CA ALA A 104 5.57 0.80 18.10
C ALA A 104 4.86 2.08 17.63
N ASP A 105 3.72 2.45 18.25
CA ASP A 105 3.06 3.73 17.98
C ASP A 105 3.52 4.84 18.93
N ARG A 106 3.76 4.48 20.19
CA ARG A 106 4.07 5.44 21.27
C ARG A 106 5.51 5.39 21.76
N GLY A 107 6.32 4.49 21.22
CA GLY A 107 7.69 4.26 21.68
C GLY A 107 7.76 3.54 23.02
N LEU A 108 6.81 2.67 23.31
CA LEU A 108 6.78 1.86 24.53
C LEU A 108 7.36 0.47 24.26
N VAL A 109 8.15 -0.03 25.21
CA VAL A 109 8.79 -1.36 25.11
C VAL A 109 7.78 -2.49 24.97
N GLU A 110 6.63 -2.39 25.64
CA GLU A 110 5.55 -3.36 25.53
C GLU A 110 4.95 -3.45 24.12
N GLU A 111 4.94 -2.34 23.36
CA GLU A 111 4.49 -2.32 21.96
C GLU A 111 5.48 -3.06 21.05
N LEU A 112 6.79 -2.90 21.32
CA LEU A 112 7.84 -3.64 20.62
C LEU A 112 7.83 -5.13 21.01
N GLN A 113 7.65 -5.44 22.29
CA GLN A 113 7.56 -6.81 22.80
C GLN A 113 6.41 -7.58 22.12
N PHE A 114 5.31 -6.92 21.92
CA PHE A 114 4.17 -7.51 21.25
C PHE A 114 4.48 -7.95 19.80
N HIS A 115 5.25 -7.16 19.07
CA HIS A 115 5.73 -7.56 17.74
C HIS A 115 6.63 -8.78 17.82
N ALA A 116 7.52 -8.83 18.80
CA ALA A 116 8.40 -9.97 19.01
C ALA A 116 7.62 -11.24 19.36
N ASP A 117 6.63 -11.12 20.24
CA ASP A 117 5.77 -12.25 20.61
C ASP A 117 4.99 -12.80 19.40
N ALA A 118 4.49 -11.91 18.55
CA ALA A 118 3.83 -12.30 17.30
C ALA A 118 4.81 -12.98 16.33
N TRP A 119 6.02 -12.45 16.20
CA TRP A 119 7.07 -13.02 15.38
C TRP A 119 7.44 -14.44 15.84
N PHE A 120 7.79 -14.63 17.12
CA PHE A 120 8.22 -15.92 17.66
C PHE A 120 7.09 -16.96 17.72
N ARG A 121 5.84 -16.51 17.75
CA ARG A 121 4.69 -17.40 17.57
C ARG A 121 4.58 -17.95 16.15
N VAL A 122 4.82 -17.12 15.13
CA VAL A 122 4.72 -17.52 13.72
C VAL A 122 5.99 -18.20 13.22
N PHE A 123 7.16 -17.71 13.64
CA PHE A 123 8.49 -18.24 13.32
C PHE A 123 9.25 -18.66 14.58
N PRO A 124 8.85 -19.76 15.25
CA PRO A 124 9.55 -20.25 16.44
C PRO A 124 11.04 -20.44 16.16
N GLN A 125 11.89 -19.87 17.01
CA GLN A 125 13.36 -19.90 16.83
C GLN A 125 13.83 -19.27 15.50
N ASN A 126 13.08 -18.33 14.95
CA ASN A 126 13.29 -17.74 13.62
C ASN A 126 13.26 -18.78 12.48
N LYS A 127 12.41 -19.80 12.55
CA LYS A 127 12.37 -20.86 11.55
C LYS A 127 11.02 -20.95 10.86
N ALA A 128 11.07 -21.20 9.55
CA ALA A 128 9.94 -21.64 8.76
C ALA A 128 9.56 -23.11 9.05
N PRO A 129 8.39 -23.58 8.60
CA PRO A 129 7.94 -24.95 8.86
C PRO A 129 8.86 -26.06 8.32
N ASP A 130 9.62 -25.79 7.27
CA ASP A 130 10.61 -26.70 6.70
C ASP A 130 11.97 -26.67 7.42
N GLY A 131 12.10 -25.81 8.44
CA GLY A 131 13.27 -25.71 9.31
C GLY A 131 14.34 -24.72 8.87
N HIS A 132 14.19 -24.07 7.71
CA HIS A 132 15.14 -23.03 7.33
C HIS A 132 14.98 -21.78 8.19
N VAL A 133 16.05 -21.02 8.36
CA VAL A 133 16.04 -19.76 9.12
C VAL A 133 15.35 -18.67 8.29
N VAL A 134 14.45 -17.93 8.94
CA VAL A 134 13.83 -16.72 8.40
C VAL A 134 14.49 -15.52 9.07
N GLU A 135 15.20 -14.73 8.29
CA GLU A 135 15.94 -13.58 8.81
C GLU A 135 15.05 -12.37 9.10
N LYS A 136 15.29 -11.70 10.22
CA LYS A 136 14.72 -10.39 10.54
C LYS A 136 15.59 -9.30 9.93
N LEU A 137 15.02 -8.53 8.99
CA LEU A 137 15.66 -7.40 8.33
C LEU A 137 14.91 -6.12 8.73
N PHE A 138 14.96 -5.83 10.04
CA PHE A 138 14.15 -4.80 10.65
C PHE A 138 14.96 -3.52 10.88
N VAL A 139 14.33 -2.37 10.67
CA VAL A 139 14.81 -1.07 11.10
C VAL A 139 13.79 -0.42 12.02
N THR A 140 14.24 0.48 12.87
CA THR A 140 13.36 1.33 13.70
C THR A 140 12.89 2.54 12.90
N GLY A 141 11.72 3.07 13.27
CA GLY A 141 11.20 4.34 12.77
C GLY A 141 11.13 5.41 13.86
N ASN A 142 10.57 6.57 13.52
CA ASN A 142 10.48 7.68 14.47
C ASN A 142 9.50 7.40 15.62
N HIS A 143 8.45 6.63 15.38
CA HIS A 143 7.52 6.22 16.44
C HIS A 143 8.16 5.23 17.41
N ASP A 144 9.04 4.37 16.95
CA ASP A 144 9.82 3.48 17.81
C ASP A 144 10.73 4.29 18.73
N ALA A 145 11.40 5.34 18.20
CA ALA A 145 12.36 6.13 18.96
C ALA A 145 11.68 7.19 19.87
N TRP A 146 10.63 7.87 19.36
CA TRP A 146 10.03 9.02 20.06
C TRP A 146 8.56 8.87 20.40
N GLY A 147 7.93 7.79 19.96
CA GLY A 147 6.47 7.71 19.91
C GLY A 147 5.92 8.51 18.74
N TRP A 148 4.61 8.75 18.72
CA TRP A 148 3.93 9.44 17.63
C TRP A 148 4.34 10.92 17.43
N ARG A 149 5.06 11.50 18.41
CA ARG A 149 5.58 12.88 18.36
C ARG A 149 6.93 12.95 19.07
N LYS A 150 7.82 13.77 18.52
CA LYS A 150 9.13 14.03 19.11
C LYS A 150 9.08 14.57 20.55
N ASP A 151 8.05 15.38 20.84
CA ASP A 151 7.83 16.09 22.12
C ASP A 151 6.80 15.39 23.01
N ILE A 152 6.55 14.09 22.79
CA ILE A 152 5.56 13.34 23.58
C ILE A 152 5.91 13.32 25.07
N ASP A 153 4.92 13.61 25.89
CA ASP A 153 5.01 13.40 27.34
C ASP A 153 4.60 11.95 27.68
N PHE A 154 5.59 11.12 27.93
CA PHE A 154 5.37 9.72 28.27
C PHE A 154 4.65 9.51 29.60
N SER A 155 4.56 10.52 30.47
CA SER A 155 3.79 10.40 31.73
C SER A 155 2.30 10.12 31.50
N GLN A 156 1.80 10.39 30.28
CA GLN A 156 0.45 10.01 29.87
C GLN A 156 0.24 8.49 29.77
N PHE A 157 1.30 7.72 29.55
CA PHE A 157 1.27 6.27 29.35
C PHE A 157 1.99 5.53 30.46
N VAL A 158 3.04 6.13 31.02
CA VAL A 158 3.85 5.63 32.12
C VAL A 158 3.93 6.75 33.18
N PRO A 159 2.92 6.86 34.06
CA PRO A 159 2.84 7.95 35.02
C PRO A 159 4.02 8.01 36.01
N ASP A 160 4.55 6.87 36.40
CA ASP A 160 5.76 6.80 37.23
C ASP A 160 7.01 6.93 36.35
N ARG A 161 7.66 8.09 36.44
CA ARG A 161 8.88 8.38 35.68
C ARG A 161 10.06 7.47 36.09
N THR A 162 10.04 6.84 37.24
CA THR A 162 11.08 5.88 37.63
C THR A 162 11.06 4.62 36.80
N GLU A 163 9.93 4.31 36.14
CA GLU A 163 9.77 3.17 35.25
C GLU A 163 10.16 3.47 33.79
N TRP A 164 10.40 4.73 33.44
CA TRP A 164 10.74 5.10 32.05
C TRP A 164 11.94 4.36 31.49
N PRO A 165 13.07 4.18 32.24
CA PRO A 165 14.21 3.44 31.74
C PRO A 165 13.88 2.03 31.23
N GLU A 166 12.84 1.41 31.79
CA GLU A 166 12.44 0.04 31.42
C GLU A 166 11.29 -0.01 30.40
N LYS A 167 10.43 1.01 30.40
CA LYS A 167 9.17 1.00 29.64
C LYS A 167 9.18 1.89 28.40
N VAL A 168 10.14 2.81 28.25
CA VAL A 168 10.18 3.78 27.15
C VAL A 168 11.40 3.52 26.29
N ILE A 169 11.20 3.20 25.03
CA ILE A 169 12.25 2.72 24.11
C ILE A 169 13.42 3.70 24.03
N LYS A 170 13.16 5.01 23.89
CA LYS A 170 14.22 6.03 23.74
C LYS A 170 15.18 6.16 24.92
N MET A 171 14.84 5.62 26.07
CA MET A 171 15.72 5.67 27.25
C MET A 171 16.94 4.76 27.11
N ASP A 172 16.77 3.64 26.41
CA ASP A 172 17.82 2.69 26.06
C ASP A 172 17.42 1.89 24.81
N VAL A 173 17.51 2.50 23.66
CA VAL A 173 17.06 1.88 22.39
C VAL A 173 17.79 0.55 22.14
N ALA A 174 19.11 0.53 22.36
CA ALA A 174 19.92 -0.66 22.10
C ALA A 174 19.58 -1.79 23.07
N GLY A 175 19.54 -1.51 24.37
CA GLY A 175 19.24 -2.53 25.39
C GLY A 175 17.80 -3.07 25.26
N HIS A 176 16.83 -2.21 24.93
CA HIS A 176 15.46 -2.66 24.69
C HIS A 176 15.35 -3.53 23.45
N TRP A 177 16.02 -3.14 22.36
CA TRP A 177 16.05 -3.93 21.14
C TRP A 177 16.67 -5.32 21.37
N GLU A 178 17.84 -5.36 21.99
CA GLU A 178 18.53 -6.63 22.29
C GLU A 178 17.71 -7.53 23.20
N ARG A 179 17.07 -6.97 24.22
CA ARG A 179 16.20 -7.72 25.12
C ARG A 179 14.98 -8.30 24.42
N VAL A 180 14.34 -7.52 23.54
CA VAL A 180 13.08 -7.90 22.87
C VAL A 180 13.32 -8.85 21.72
N TRP A 181 14.30 -8.54 20.87
CA TRP A 181 14.54 -9.29 19.64
C TRP A 181 15.62 -10.36 19.74
N GLY A 182 16.44 -10.34 20.81
CA GLY A 182 17.57 -11.22 20.97
C GLY A 182 18.71 -10.94 19.95
N GLU A 183 18.76 -9.74 19.39
CA GLU A 183 19.73 -9.32 18.39
C GLU A 183 20.38 -8.00 18.79
N LYS A 184 21.69 -7.86 18.52
CA LYS A 184 22.40 -6.62 18.76
C LYS A 184 21.79 -5.46 17.93
N TYR A 185 21.58 -4.32 18.57
CA TYR A 185 21.19 -3.10 17.89
C TYR A 185 22.40 -2.44 17.23
N GLU A 186 22.30 -2.17 15.94
CA GLU A 186 23.30 -1.44 15.19
C GLU A 186 22.65 -0.28 14.44
N PRO A 187 23.14 0.97 14.55
CA PRO A 187 22.55 2.11 13.88
C PRO A 187 22.45 1.92 12.35
N VAL A 188 23.47 1.29 11.78
CA VAL A 188 23.45 0.78 10.39
C VAL A 188 23.97 -0.65 10.39
N TRP A 189 23.40 -1.50 9.58
CA TRP A 189 23.75 -2.92 9.54
C TRP A 189 23.80 -3.46 8.11
N HIS A 190 24.58 -4.52 7.92
CA HIS A 190 24.63 -5.31 6.71
C HIS A 190 24.35 -6.78 7.06
N LYS A 191 23.40 -7.39 6.36
CA LYS A 191 23.08 -8.82 6.45
C LYS A 191 23.05 -9.42 5.05
N GLN A 192 23.49 -10.68 4.93
CA GLN A 192 23.40 -11.44 3.70
C GLN A 192 22.46 -12.62 3.90
N VAL A 193 21.44 -12.75 3.04
CA VAL A 193 20.48 -13.85 3.06
C VAL A 193 20.49 -14.53 1.71
N LYS A 194 20.84 -15.82 1.68
CA LYS A 194 20.97 -16.60 0.43
C LYS A 194 21.79 -15.91 -0.67
N GLY A 195 22.83 -15.20 -0.28
CA GLY A 195 23.72 -14.49 -1.20
C GLY A 195 23.17 -13.17 -1.73
N CYS A 196 22.05 -12.69 -1.20
CA CYS A 196 21.54 -11.36 -1.46
C CYS A 196 21.87 -10.42 -0.30
N ASP A 197 22.40 -9.24 -0.59
CA ASP A 197 22.85 -8.27 0.39
C ASP A 197 21.74 -7.30 0.76
N PHE A 198 21.60 -7.07 2.07
CA PHE A 198 20.66 -6.13 2.66
C PHE A 198 21.38 -5.17 3.59
N PHE A 199 21.11 -3.89 3.45
CA PHE A 199 21.67 -2.82 4.27
C PHE A 199 20.55 -2.08 4.96
N GLY A 200 20.61 -1.93 6.27
CA GLY A 200 19.58 -1.24 7.03
C GLY A 200 20.12 -0.02 7.77
N MET A 201 19.27 0.99 7.92
CA MET A 201 19.52 2.15 8.74
C MET A 201 18.37 2.34 9.72
N ASN A 202 18.67 2.17 11.00
CA ASN A 202 17.75 2.48 12.09
C ASN A 202 17.52 3.99 12.18
N TRP A 203 16.37 4.39 12.71
CA TRP A 203 16.07 5.80 12.92
C TRP A 203 17.06 6.45 13.90
N ILE A 204 17.69 7.51 13.48
CA ILE A 204 18.65 8.28 14.29
C ILE A 204 18.05 9.64 14.60
N GLU A 205 17.89 9.92 15.87
CA GLU A 205 17.34 11.21 16.32
C GLU A 205 18.23 12.37 15.90
N ASN A 206 17.63 13.37 15.25
CA ASN A 206 18.22 14.62 14.86
C ASN A 206 19.39 14.56 13.84
N ASP A 207 19.69 13.39 13.27
CA ASP A 207 20.84 13.25 12.37
C ASP A 207 20.67 12.23 11.24
N ALA A 208 19.59 12.39 10.48
CA ALA A 208 19.37 11.57 9.27
C ALA A 208 20.59 11.63 8.32
N GLY A 209 21.31 12.77 8.27
CA GLY A 209 22.46 12.92 7.39
C GLY A 209 23.67 12.07 7.78
N GLN A 210 23.98 11.91 9.09
CA GLN A 210 25.05 11.00 9.54
C GLN A 210 24.67 9.54 9.32
N GLY A 211 23.42 9.17 9.60
CA GLY A 211 22.92 7.83 9.32
C GLY A 211 23.04 7.46 7.85
N GLU A 212 22.62 8.35 6.95
CA GLU A 212 22.76 8.14 5.50
C GLU A 212 24.21 8.04 5.04
N ALA A 213 25.12 8.84 5.64
CA ALA A 213 26.55 8.76 5.31
C ALA A 213 27.16 7.43 5.78
N ALA A 214 26.79 6.96 6.98
CA ALA A 214 27.24 5.66 7.49
C ALA A 214 26.68 4.50 6.66
N LEU A 215 25.41 4.57 6.28
CA LEU A 215 24.78 3.58 5.40
C LEU A 215 25.50 3.52 4.05
N LEU A 216 25.82 4.66 3.46
CA LEU A 216 26.53 4.73 2.18
C LEU A 216 27.94 4.14 2.28
N GLN A 217 28.68 4.44 3.37
CA GLN A 217 30.00 3.84 3.60
C GLN A 217 29.92 2.31 3.71
N LEU A 218 28.89 1.79 4.39
CA LEU A 218 28.68 0.37 4.53
C LEU A 218 28.33 -0.30 3.18
N ILE A 219 27.50 0.36 2.37
CA ILE A 219 27.18 -0.06 1.00
C ILE A 219 28.44 -0.06 0.15
N ASP A 220 29.24 1.00 0.20
CA ASP A 220 30.49 1.11 -0.58
C ASP A 220 31.49 -0.01 -0.25
N ALA A 221 31.53 -0.43 1.01
CA ALA A 221 32.44 -1.47 1.46
C ALA A 221 31.98 -2.89 1.08
N HIS A 222 30.68 -3.15 0.98
CA HIS A 222 30.14 -4.51 0.91
C HIS A 222 29.20 -4.79 -0.25
N ALA A 223 28.68 -3.77 -0.95
CA ALA A 223 27.71 -3.98 -2.01
C ALA A 223 28.31 -4.77 -3.18
N PRO A 224 27.56 -5.74 -3.75
CA PRO A 224 28.04 -6.48 -4.91
C PRO A 224 28.11 -5.58 -6.14
N SER A 225 29.09 -5.85 -7.03
CA SER A 225 29.32 -5.05 -8.23
C SER A 225 28.20 -5.17 -9.28
N SER A 226 27.49 -6.30 -9.31
CA SER A 226 26.51 -6.61 -10.36
C SER A 226 25.20 -7.20 -9.88
N ALA A 227 25.21 -7.98 -8.79
CA ALA A 227 23.99 -8.57 -8.23
C ALA A 227 23.10 -7.47 -7.60
N PRO A 228 21.78 -7.61 -7.64
CA PRO A 228 20.89 -6.68 -6.94
C PRO A 228 21.09 -6.76 -5.43
N PHE A 229 20.97 -5.62 -4.78
CA PHE A 229 20.97 -5.53 -3.33
C PHE A 229 19.92 -4.52 -2.86
N PHE A 230 19.56 -4.61 -1.59
CA PHE A 230 18.50 -3.80 -1.01
C PHE A 230 19.03 -2.92 0.12
N PHE A 231 18.57 -1.66 0.18
CA PHE A 231 18.75 -0.84 1.37
C PHE A 231 17.40 -0.46 1.97
N ILE A 232 17.35 -0.49 3.29
CA ILE A 232 16.12 -0.39 4.09
C ILE A 232 16.27 0.80 5.03
N THR A 233 15.34 1.73 4.96
CA THR A 233 15.27 2.89 5.84
C THR A 233 13.83 3.09 6.30
N HIS A 234 13.60 3.88 7.35
CA HIS A 234 12.22 4.18 7.71
C HIS A 234 11.64 5.28 6.81
N ASP A 235 12.30 6.39 6.64
CA ASP A 235 11.88 7.44 5.71
C ASP A 235 12.72 7.42 4.43
N ARG A 236 12.21 8.06 3.39
CA ARG A 236 12.92 8.20 2.12
C ARG A 236 14.22 8.97 2.31
N THR A 237 15.29 8.46 1.75
CA THR A 237 16.61 9.08 1.79
C THR A 237 16.66 10.46 1.11
N HIS A 238 17.57 11.31 1.57
CA HIS A 238 17.69 12.69 1.11
C HIS A 238 18.54 12.84 -0.15
N GLY A 239 18.50 14.03 -0.75
CA GLY A 239 19.15 14.28 -2.04
C GLY A 239 20.67 14.03 -2.07
N GLY A 240 21.38 14.12 -0.92
CA GLY A 240 22.81 13.80 -0.80
C GLY A 240 23.06 12.32 -1.06
N PHE A 241 22.38 11.46 -0.29
CA PHE A 241 22.43 10.01 -0.46
C PHE A 241 21.97 9.61 -1.86
N ASN A 242 20.83 10.15 -2.30
CA ASN A 242 20.24 9.81 -3.60
C ASN A 242 21.19 10.10 -4.78
N ARG A 243 21.99 11.14 -4.70
CA ARG A 243 23.04 11.41 -5.71
C ARG A 243 24.21 10.43 -5.59
N ALA A 244 24.63 10.11 -4.37
CA ALA A 244 25.78 9.24 -4.14
C ALA A 244 25.49 7.77 -4.50
N ILE A 245 24.30 7.26 -4.17
CA ILE A 245 23.92 5.86 -4.47
C ILE A 245 23.82 5.57 -5.97
N LYS A 246 23.78 6.57 -6.83
CA LYS A 246 23.78 6.43 -8.29
C LYS A 246 24.95 5.59 -8.81
N LYS A 247 26.09 5.57 -8.11
CA LYS A 247 27.25 4.72 -8.46
C LYS A 247 26.97 3.22 -8.31
N HIS A 248 25.88 2.86 -7.61
CA HIS A 248 25.41 1.50 -7.43
C HIS A 248 24.07 1.29 -8.18
N PRO A 249 24.08 1.11 -9.51
CA PRO A 249 22.87 1.04 -10.32
C PRO A 249 22.02 -0.24 -10.08
N ASN A 250 22.55 -1.20 -9.32
CA ASN A 250 21.89 -2.42 -8.87
C ASN A 250 21.24 -2.29 -7.48
N ALA A 251 21.27 -1.10 -6.88
CA ALA A 251 20.61 -0.81 -5.61
C ALA A 251 19.09 -0.70 -5.76
N PHE A 252 18.36 -1.16 -4.75
CA PHE A 252 16.91 -1.01 -4.63
C PHE A 252 16.54 -0.54 -3.22
N GLY A 253 15.80 0.56 -3.11
CA GLY A 253 15.39 1.13 -1.82
C GLY A 253 14.03 0.64 -1.34
N LEU A 254 13.92 0.39 -0.04
CA LEU A 254 12.68 0.08 0.66
C LEU A 254 12.52 1.01 1.85
N TRP A 255 11.38 1.70 1.98
CA TRP A 255 11.12 2.62 3.11
C TRP A 255 9.64 2.66 3.47
N GLY A 256 9.32 3.09 4.69
CA GLY A 256 7.99 3.26 5.26
C GLY A 256 7.55 4.72 5.41
N HIS A 257 7.03 5.08 6.58
CA HIS A 257 6.74 6.43 7.08
C HIS A 257 5.48 7.12 6.50
N TRP A 258 5.21 6.99 5.21
CA TRP A 258 4.16 7.79 4.56
C TRP A 258 2.81 7.07 4.43
N HIS A 259 2.72 5.82 4.84
CA HIS A 259 1.49 5.00 4.89
C HIS A 259 0.72 4.93 3.56
N PHE A 260 1.38 4.91 2.43
CA PHE A 260 0.71 4.78 1.15
C PHE A 260 0.22 3.36 0.89
N SER A 261 -0.89 3.23 0.20
CA SER A 261 -1.36 1.94 -0.28
C SER A 261 -0.53 1.44 -1.46
N ALA A 262 -0.21 0.14 -1.48
CA ALA A 262 0.43 -0.50 -2.63
C ALA A 262 -0.51 -0.66 -3.85
N ALA A 263 -1.79 -0.31 -3.74
CA ALA A 263 -2.66 -0.11 -4.89
C ALA A 263 -2.28 1.14 -5.69
N ASN A 264 -1.55 2.08 -5.08
CA ASN A 264 -1.08 3.31 -5.70
C ASN A 264 0.31 3.09 -6.33
N TRP A 265 0.40 3.11 -7.65
CA TRP A 265 1.67 3.00 -8.38
C TRP A 265 2.63 4.17 -8.12
N GLY A 266 2.13 5.30 -7.60
CA GLY A 266 2.96 6.42 -7.18
C GLY A 266 3.88 6.13 -5.99
N VAL A 267 3.74 4.97 -5.33
CA VAL A 267 4.66 4.49 -4.28
C VAL A 267 6.00 4.03 -4.86
N ILE A 268 6.05 3.69 -6.15
CA ILE A 268 7.30 3.44 -6.86
C ILE A 268 7.97 4.78 -7.15
N ARG A 269 9.21 4.95 -6.73
CA ARG A 269 9.97 6.18 -6.89
C ARG A 269 11.34 5.91 -7.48
N MET A 270 11.74 6.75 -8.40
CA MET A 270 13.16 6.84 -8.77
C MET A 270 13.83 7.82 -7.82
N LEU A 271 14.84 7.36 -7.09
CA LEU A 271 15.66 8.19 -6.20
C LEU A 271 16.65 9.05 -7.00
N ASN A 272 17.09 8.50 -8.11
CA ASN A 272 17.87 9.13 -9.17
C ASN A 272 17.57 8.41 -10.49
N GLU A 273 18.36 8.63 -11.55
CA GLU A 273 18.08 8.06 -12.87
C GLU A 273 18.22 6.53 -12.95
N THR A 274 18.94 5.92 -11.98
CA THR A 274 19.26 4.48 -12.02
C THR A 274 18.74 3.70 -10.82
N THR A 275 18.43 4.35 -9.69
CA THR A 275 18.08 3.69 -8.44
C THR A 275 16.59 3.80 -8.17
N PRO A 276 15.84 2.73 -8.35
CA PRO A 276 14.44 2.66 -7.96
C PRO A 276 14.31 2.34 -6.47
N GLY A 277 13.13 2.61 -5.96
CA GLY A 277 12.73 2.13 -4.66
C GLY A 277 11.22 2.16 -4.49
N VAL A 278 10.74 1.55 -3.43
CA VAL A 278 9.31 1.43 -3.14
C VAL A 278 9.03 1.96 -1.74
N GLN A 279 8.08 2.87 -1.69
CA GLN A 279 7.38 3.20 -0.46
C GLN A 279 6.57 1.98 -0.04
N CYS A 280 7.01 1.28 1.00
CA CYS A 280 6.33 0.11 1.51
C CYS A 280 4.97 0.52 2.09
N PRO A 281 3.92 -0.26 1.83
CA PRO A 281 2.61 0.05 2.37
C PRO A 281 2.59 -0.18 3.87
N ALA A 282 1.79 0.63 4.58
CA ALA A 282 1.58 0.46 6.00
C ALA A 282 0.76 -0.79 6.31
N CYS A 283 1.03 -1.37 7.45
CA CYS A 283 0.26 -2.47 8.03
C CYS A 283 -0.18 -2.10 9.47
N PRO A 284 -1.30 -1.43 9.65
CA PRO A 284 -2.38 -1.10 8.73
C PRO A 284 -2.14 0.16 7.87
N ALA A 285 -2.69 0.16 6.66
CA ALA A 285 -2.76 1.37 5.83
C ALA A 285 -3.83 2.30 6.39
N TRP A 286 -3.61 2.88 7.54
CA TRP A 286 -4.55 3.83 8.12
C TRP A 286 -4.26 5.26 7.69
N TRP A 287 -5.31 6.05 7.61
CA TRP A 287 -5.22 7.34 7.08
C TRP A 287 -5.98 8.40 7.80
N ARG A 288 -5.44 9.60 7.80
CA ARG A 288 -6.13 10.78 8.26
C ARG A 288 -7.43 10.98 7.51
N SER A 289 -8.50 11.20 8.25
CA SER A 289 -9.85 11.40 7.75
C SER A 289 -10.03 12.65 6.85
N ASP A 290 -8.99 13.45 6.67
CA ASP A 290 -9.03 14.70 5.92
C ASP A 290 -8.35 14.62 4.53
N GLY A 291 -7.83 13.46 4.15
CA GLY A 291 -7.22 13.26 2.82
C GLY A 291 -5.99 14.12 2.52
N LYS A 292 -5.67 15.09 3.38
CA LYS A 292 -4.67 16.13 3.10
C LYS A 292 -3.22 15.65 3.18
N TRP A 293 -2.98 14.46 3.70
CA TRP A 293 -1.63 13.96 3.93
C TRP A 293 -1.13 12.93 2.92
N MET A 294 -1.98 12.44 2.07
CA MET A 294 -1.56 11.65 0.88
C MET A 294 -0.90 12.53 -0.20
N GLY A 295 -0.58 13.78 0.14
CA GLY A 295 -0.14 14.80 -0.77
C GLY A 295 1.06 14.47 -1.65
N GLY A 296 1.84 13.46 -1.31
CA GLY A 296 2.88 12.97 -2.19
C GLY A 296 2.35 12.17 -3.39
N GLY A 297 1.24 11.45 -3.22
CA GLY A 297 0.61 10.65 -4.29
C GLY A 297 -0.30 11.49 -5.18
N ASP A 298 -0.94 12.50 -4.62
CA ASP A 298 -1.99 13.26 -5.31
C ASP A 298 -1.47 14.46 -6.08
N SER A 299 -0.29 14.98 -5.68
CA SER A 299 0.32 16.10 -6.40
C SER A 299 0.68 15.70 -7.82
N GLY A 300 -0.10 16.19 -8.77
CA GLY A 300 0.09 15.97 -10.20
C GLY A 300 -0.79 14.88 -10.82
N ILE A 301 -1.71 14.28 -10.07
CA ILE A 301 -2.75 13.42 -10.63
C ILE A 301 -3.87 14.30 -11.23
N THR A 302 -4.31 15.31 -10.50
CA THR A 302 -5.30 16.27 -10.96
C THR A 302 -4.85 17.72 -10.70
N LYS A 303 -5.49 18.68 -11.37
CA LYS A 303 -5.24 20.12 -11.20
C LYS A 303 -6.02 20.74 -10.03
N VAL A 304 -6.96 20.03 -9.47
CA VAL A 304 -7.79 20.44 -8.35
C VAL A 304 -7.61 19.49 -7.18
N PRO A 305 -7.85 19.92 -5.95
CA PRO A 305 -7.79 19.02 -4.80
C PRO A 305 -8.75 17.83 -4.96
N LEU A 306 -8.32 16.66 -4.51
CA LEU A 306 -9.18 15.48 -4.46
C LEU A 306 -10.12 15.58 -3.26
N GLU A 307 -11.40 15.50 -3.54
CA GLU A 307 -12.47 15.47 -2.53
C GLU A 307 -12.78 14.04 -2.07
N GLY A 308 -13.48 13.94 -0.96
CA GLY A 308 -13.84 12.68 -0.35
C GLY A 308 -12.79 12.17 0.63
N LYS A 309 -13.13 11.05 1.25
CA LYS A 309 -12.23 10.36 2.18
C LYS A 309 -11.67 9.15 1.45
N LEU A 310 -10.36 9.08 1.37
CA LEU A 310 -9.72 7.79 1.16
C LEU A 310 -10.26 6.87 2.26
N GLN A 311 -10.93 5.82 1.85
CA GLN A 311 -11.36 4.80 2.81
C GLN A 311 -10.11 4.05 3.26
N GLY A 312 -9.44 4.63 4.25
CA GLY A 312 -8.34 4.01 4.95
C GLY A 312 -8.84 3.31 6.20
N GLY A 313 -7.96 2.52 6.83
CA GLY A 313 -8.15 2.12 8.21
C GLY A 313 -8.60 0.69 8.45
N LYS A 314 -8.81 -0.14 7.44
CA LYS A 314 -9.08 -1.58 7.62
C LYS A 314 -8.13 -2.48 6.84
N TRP A 315 -7.16 -1.92 6.14
CA TRP A 315 -6.40 -2.63 5.12
C TRP A 315 -4.95 -2.74 5.54
N GLU A 316 -4.58 -3.92 5.95
CA GLU A 316 -3.20 -4.27 6.24
C GLU A 316 -2.54 -4.74 4.97
N GLN A 317 -1.57 -4.01 4.54
CA GLN A 317 -0.92 -4.24 3.27
C GLN A 317 0.56 -4.56 3.46
N GLY A 318 1.10 -5.27 2.51
CA GLY A 318 2.51 -5.60 2.46
C GLY A 318 2.89 -6.14 1.10
N LEU A 319 4.15 -6.50 0.97
CA LEU A 319 4.73 -6.97 -0.28
C LEU A 319 5.39 -8.33 -0.09
N VAL A 320 5.43 -9.13 -1.17
CA VAL A 320 6.33 -10.28 -1.26
C VAL A 320 7.24 -10.06 -2.46
N VAL A 321 8.52 -9.96 -2.19
CA VAL A 321 9.56 -9.76 -3.21
C VAL A 321 10.21 -11.10 -3.53
N ARG A 322 10.31 -11.40 -4.82
CA ARG A 322 11.02 -12.57 -5.34
C ARG A 322 12.15 -12.10 -6.23
N VAL A 323 13.36 -12.48 -5.90
CA VAL A 323 14.57 -12.10 -6.65
C VAL A 323 15.02 -13.30 -7.48
N TYR A 324 15.17 -13.08 -8.76
CA TYR A 324 15.69 -14.05 -9.74
C TYR A 324 17.07 -13.61 -10.22
N ASP A 325 17.67 -14.33 -11.16
CA ASP A 325 18.97 -13.96 -11.71
C ASP A 325 18.93 -12.68 -12.53
N ASP A 326 17.82 -12.45 -13.22
CA ASP A 326 17.63 -11.41 -14.23
C ASP A 326 16.57 -10.38 -13.89
N MET A 327 15.83 -10.60 -12.77
CA MET A 327 14.76 -9.69 -12.38
C MET A 327 14.35 -9.85 -10.92
N LEU A 328 13.53 -8.92 -10.44
CA LEU A 328 12.67 -9.11 -9.26
C LEU A 328 11.19 -8.99 -9.63
N THR A 329 10.35 -9.65 -8.84
CA THR A 329 8.90 -9.44 -8.85
C THR A 329 8.43 -9.03 -7.47
N ILE A 330 7.45 -8.12 -7.41
CA ILE A 330 6.86 -7.62 -6.17
C ILE A 330 5.37 -7.90 -6.20
N GLU A 331 4.94 -8.91 -5.45
CA GLU A 331 3.54 -9.18 -5.19
C GLU A 331 3.00 -8.16 -4.19
N ARG A 332 1.85 -7.59 -4.48
CA ARG A 332 1.17 -6.61 -3.64
C ARG A 332 -0.02 -7.25 -2.97
N ARG A 333 -0.03 -7.23 -1.63
CA ARG A 333 -1.03 -8.00 -0.88
C ARG A 333 -1.74 -7.17 0.17
N GLU A 334 -3.00 -7.44 0.33
CA GLU A 334 -3.85 -7.02 1.42
C GLU A 334 -4.12 -8.26 2.31
N PHE A 335 -3.93 -8.14 3.64
CA PHE A 335 -3.94 -9.27 4.57
C PHE A 335 -5.21 -9.39 5.40
N SER A 336 -6.02 -8.33 5.50
CA SER A 336 -7.22 -8.37 6.36
C SER A 336 -8.29 -9.30 5.79
N GLU A 337 -8.50 -9.27 4.49
CA GLU A 337 -9.45 -10.14 3.79
C GLU A 337 -8.78 -11.05 2.75
N GLY A 338 -7.47 -10.88 2.58
CA GLY A 338 -6.65 -11.76 1.76
C GLY A 338 -6.67 -11.45 0.27
N GLY A 339 -6.82 -10.18 -0.13
CA GLY A 339 -6.89 -9.72 -1.51
C GLY A 339 -5.56 -9.40 -2.18
N SER A 340 -5.49 -9.49 -3.51
CA SER A 340 -4.44 -8.90 -4.32
C SER A 340 -4.72 -7.41 -4.54
N LEU A 341 -3.68 -6.58 -4.57
CA LEU A 341 -3.79 -5.15 -4.90
C LEU A 341 -3.54 -4.87 -6.38
N GLY A 342 -3.36 -5.88 -7.19
CA GLY A 342 -3.11 -5.81 -8.62
C GLY A 342 -2.08 -6.84 -9.07
N ALA A 343 -1.64 -6.74 -10.32
CA ALA A 343 -0.58 -7.60 -10.83
C ALA A 343 0.76 -7.33 -10.14
N ASP A 344 1.64 -8.33 -10.14
CA ASP A 344 2.99 -8.17 -9.60
C ASP A 344 3.74 -7.09 -10.38
N TRP A 345 4.48 -6.25 -9.67
CA TRP A 345 5.44 -5.37 -10.33
C TRP A 345 6.67 -6.18 -10.71
N VAL A 346 7.14 -5.99 -11.95
CA VAL A 346 8.28 -6.73 -12.50
C VAL A 346 9.38 -5.74 -12.84
N MET A 347 10.58 -5.94 -12.29
CA MET A 347 11.75 -5.14 -12.59
C MET A 347 12.87 -6.03 -13.11
N PRO A 348 13.23 -5.95 -14.38
CA PRO A 348 14.38 -6.67 -14.92
C PRO A 348 15.69 -6.07 -14.39
N PHE A 349 16.68 -6.95 -14.12
CA PHE A 349 18.05 -6.58 -13.84
C PHE A 349 18.90 -6.83 -15.08
N GLY A 350 19.80 -5.92 -15.37
CA GLY A 350 20.76 -6.11 -16.44
C GLY A 350 20.12 -6.12 -17.83
N GLY A 351 20.46 -5.17 -18.64
CA GLY A 351 20.12 -5.19 -20.06
C GLY A 351 20.62 -6.50 -20.66
N GLY A 352 19.71 -7.25 -21.25
CA GLY A 352 20.05 -8.41 -22.06
C GLY A 352 21.07 -8.04 -23.12
N THR A 353 21.91 -9.02 -23.45
CA THR A 353 22.76 -9.10 -24.61
C THR A 353 23.81 -7.99 -24.79
N GLY A 354 24.96 -8.21 -24.19
CA GLY A 354 26.27 -7.92 -24.75
C GLY A 354 26.47 -6.60 -25.47
N ASN A 355 26.59 -5.53 -24.73
CA ASN A 355 27.38 -4.33 -25.09
C ASN A 355 27.26 -3.24 -24.02
N GLY A 356 27.16 -3.59 -22.71
CA GLY A 356 27.42 -2.62 -21.65
C GLY A 356 26.38 -1.54 -21.39
N GLU A 357 25.34 -1.45 -22.18
CA GLU A 357 24.25 -0.50 -21.96
C GLU A 357 23.09 -1.18 -21.24
N ARG A 358 23.00 -0.99 -19.93
CA ARG A 358 21.81 -1.24 -19.15
C ARG A 358 20.73 -0.26 -19.60
N GLY A 359 20.00 -0.59 -20.64
CA GLY A 359 19.00 0.31 -21.18
C GLY A 359 17.81 -0.44 -21.70
N THR A 360 16.66 -0.03 -21.25
CA THR A 360 15.48 -0.02 -22.10
C THR A 360 15.87 0.70 -23.39
N GLY A 361 15.44 0.25 -24.55
CA GLY A 361 15.83 0.80 -25.84
C GLY A 361 15.66 2.32 -26.03
N ASN A 362 15.22 3.05 -24.99
CA ASN A 362 15.05 4.50 -24.95
C ASN A 362 15.77 5.16 -23.77
N GLY A 363 16.69 4.48 -23.05
CA GLY A 363 17.48 5.06 -21.97
C GLY A 363 16.73 5.37 -20.67
N LYS A 364 15.45 5.00 -20.54
CA LYS A 364 14.66 5.24 -19.32
C LYS A 364 14.51 3.97 -18.48
N HIS A 365 14.61 4.14 -17.17
CA HIS A 365 14.45 3.04 -16.23
C HIS A 365 13.00 2.47 -16.29
N PRO A 366 12.78 1.14 -16.24
CA PRO A 366 11.45 0.53 -16.29
C PRO A 366 10.46 1.06 -15.22
N PHE A 367 10.97 1.49 -14.08
CA PHE A 367 10.18 2.08 -13.00
C PHE A 367 10.12 3.63 -13.08
N SER A 368 10.56 4.25 -14.16
CA SER A 368 10.30 5.66 -14.38
C SER A 368 8.80 5.91 -14.54
N LYS A 369 8.33 7.09 -14.11
CA LYS A 369 6.91 7.45 -14.17
C LYS A 369 6.34 7.32 -15.59
N GLU A 370 7.12 7.63 -16.61
CA GLU A 370 6.74 7.55 -18.00
C GLU A 370 6.55 6.11 -18.48
N GLU A 371 7.44 5.20 -18.07
CA GLU A 371 7.31 3.79 -18.43
C GLU A 371 6.16 3.12 -17.65
N LEU A 372 6.02 3.43 -16.38
CA LEU A 372 4.90 2.94 -15.59
C LEU A 372 3.54 3.40 -16.13
N LYS A 373 3.43 4.63 -16.63
CA LYS A 373 2.21 5.11 -17.29
C LYS A 373 1.82 4.30 -18.52
N LYS A 374 2.80 3.85 -19.31
CA LYS A 374 2.54 2.99 -20.47
C LYS A 374 2.00 1.63 -20.05
N VAL A 375 2.53 1.09 -18.95
CA VAL A 375 2.12 -0.20 -18.40
C VAL A 375 0.70 -0.15 -17.83
N ILE A 376 0.40 0.85 -17.01
CA ILE A 376 -0.93 1.02 -16.42
C ILE A 376 -1.99 1.21 -17.53
N GLY A 377 -1.67 1.92 -18.60
CA GLY A 377 -2.62 2.25 -19.66
C GLY A 377 -3.70 3.25 -19.22
N GLU A 378 -4.75 3.36 -20.01
CA GLU A 378 -5.88 4.27 -19.76
C GLU A 378 -7.05 3.52 -19.12
N PRO A 379 -7.58 4.04 -18.00
CA PRO A 379 -8.77 3.46 -17.39
C PRO A 379 -10.01 3.74 -18.25
N GLN A 380 -10.94 2.81 -18.30
CA GLN A 380 -12.11 2.91 -19.16
C GLN A 380 -13.40 2.69 -18.36
N PHE A 381 -14.46 3.43 -18.67
CA PHE A 381 -15.79 3.07 -18.18
C PHE A 381 -16.29 1.79 -18.89
N ARG A 382 -17.06 0.99 -18.18
CA ARG A 382 -17.76 -0.16 -18.80
C ARG A 382 -18.66 0.32 -19.92
N LYS A 383 -18.78 -0.48 -20.97
CA LYS A 383 -19.72 -0.18 -22.08
C LYS A 383 -21.14 -0.03 -21.52
N GLY A 384 -21.74 1.13 -21.77
CA GLY A 384 -23.08 1.45 -21.28
C GLY A 384 -23.14 2.05 -19.86
N ALA A 385 -21.99 2.32 -19.23
CA ALA A 385 -21.95 3.07 -17.96
C ALA A 385 -22.61 4.44 -18.11
N LYS A 386 -23.42 4.83 -17.12
CA LYS A 386 -24.15 6.10 -17.10
C LYS A 386 -23.91 6.82 -15.78
N LEU A 387 -23.77 8.13 -15.85
CA LEU A 387 -23.79 9.00 -14.68
C LEU A 387 -25.23 9.16 -14.19
N GLU A 388 -25.43 9.03 -12.91
CA GLU A 388 -26.66 9.44 -12.25
C GLU A 388 -26.42 10.78 -11.59
N VAL A 389 -27.25 11.78 -11.93
CA VAL A 389 -27.13 13.14 -11.40
C VAL A 389 -28.47 13.57 -10.85
N SER A 390 -28.52 13.99 -9.59
CA SER A 390 -29.72 14.46 -8.91
C SER A 390 -29.42 15.73 -8.11
N LEU A 391 -30.45 16.53 -7.86
CA LEU A 391 -30.44 17.56 -6.83
C LEU A 391 -31.14 17.01 -5.60
N ASP A 392 -30.34 16.61 -4.61
CA ASP A 392 -30.89 16.09 -3.37
C ASP A 392 -31.09 17.24 -2.37
N ARG A 393 -32.31 17.39 -1.89
CA ARG A 393 -32.53 18.00 -0.59
C ARG A 393 -32.17 16.94 0.42
N ILE A 394 -31.16 17.19 1.24
CA ILE A 394 -30.84 16.30 2.36
C ILE A 394 -31.98 16.39 3.35
N ASP A 395 -33.05 15.62 3.13
CA ASP A 395 -33.95 15.26 4.21
C ASP A 395 -33.10 14.40 5.16
N LYS A 396 -33.09 14.78 6.44
CA LYS A 396 -32.33 14.16 7.53
C LYS A 396 -32.23 12.65 7.35
N ILE A 397 -31.06 12.13 7.22
CA ILE A 397 -30.80 10.72 7.53
C ILE A 397 -31.06 10.60 9.03
N GLU A 398 -32.20 10.03 9.39
CA GLU A 398 -32.46 9.60 10.76
C GLU A 398 -31.33 8.63 11.15
N ASN A 399 -30.45 9.11 12.01
CA ASN A 399 -29.55 8.23 12.74
C ASN A 399 -30.42 7.34 13.64
N THR A 400 -30.82 6.19 13.12
CA THR A 400 -31.38 5.14 13.96
C THR A 400 -30.26 4.63 14.86
N ALA A 401 -30.36 5.03 16.11
CA ALA A 401 -30.01 4.36 17.32
C ALA A 401 -28.53 4.10 17.61
N ASN A 402 -28.04 4.81 18.57
CA ASN A 402 -27.48 4.16 19.74
C ASN A 402 -27.94 4.94 20.98
N ASP A 403 -28.86 4.35 21.69
CA ASP A 403 -29.31 4.79 23.01
C ASP A 403 -28.14 4.71 23.99
N ASN A 404 -27.58 5.87 24.33
CA ASN A 404 -26.90 6.07 25.59
C ASN A 404 -27.27 7.45 26.11
N PRO A 405 -27.94 7.57 27.26
CA PRO A 405 -28.40 8.84 27.80
C PRO A 405 -27.28 9.53 28.58
N VAL A 406 -26.56 10.42 27.94
CA VAL A 406 -25.67 11.35 28.67
C VAL A 406 -25.85 12.77 28.14
N ASN A 407 -26.48 13.60 28.95
CA ASN A 407 -26.64 15.07 28.93
C ASN A 407 -27.29 15.75 27.74
N PRO A 408 -28.36 16.49 27.94
CA PRO A 408 -28.96 17.34 26.90
C PRO A 408 -28.07 18.56 26.69
N VAL A 409 -27.24 18.52 25.66
CA VAL A 409 -26.70 19.74 25.05
C VAL A 409 -27.80 20.33 24.18
N ASN A 410 -28.09 21.63 24.40
CA ASN A 410 -29.07 22.39 23.63
C ASN A 410 -28.94 22.12 22.12
N PRO A 411 -30.03 21.83 21.40
CA PRO A 411 -29.96 21.62 19.96
C PRO A 411 -29.50 22.93 19.30
N VAL A 412 -28.32 22.91 18.73
CA VAL A 412 -27.89 23.92 17.76
C VAL A 412 -28.91 23.85 16.64
N GLN A 413 -29.66 24.93 16.36
CA GLN A 413 -30.50 25.03 15.17
C GLN A 413 -29.56 24.91 13.95
N GLU A 414 -29.48 23.71 13.39
CA GLU A 414 -28.85 23.52 12.09
C GLU A 414 -29.74 24.20 11.04
N ASN A 415 -29.18 25.18 10.35
CA ASN A 415 -29.80 25.75 9.17
C ASN A 415 -30.10 24.58 8.17
N PRO A 416 -31.27 24.62 7.50
CA PRO A 416 -31.58 23.59 6.51
C PRO A 416 -30.47 23.56 5.47
N ALA A 417 -29.86 22.38 5.34
CA ALA A 417 -28.73 22.18 4.44
C ALA A 417 -29.09 22.66 3.02
N SER A 418 -28.26 23.50 2.45
CA SER A 418 -28.43 23.97 1.08
C SER A 418 -28.48 22.75 0.11
N PRO A 419 -29.38 22.80 -0.90
CA PRO A 419 -29.48 21.70 -1.86
C PRO A 419 -28.10 21.46 -2.53
N LYS A 420 -27.78 20.19 -2.74
CA LYS A 420 -26.51 19.76 -3.36
C LYS A 420 -26.80 19.04 -4.65
N LEU A 421 -25.92 19.21 -5.63
CA LEU A 421 -25.82 18.33 -6.79
C LEU A 421 -25.10 17.06 -6.37
N CYS A 422 -25.77 15.93 -6.43
CA CYS A 422 -25.21 14.61 -6.19
C CYS A 422 -24.87 13.95 -7.53
N VAL A 423 -23.61 13.62 -7.74
CA VAL A 423 -23.10 12.91 -8.93
C VAL A 423 -22.68 11.52 -8.50
N ARG A 424 -23.38 10.48 -8.95
CA ARG A 424 -23.07 9.08 -8.73
C ARG A 424 -22.31 8.55 -9.94
N ILE A 425 -21.06 8.19 -9.74
CA ILE A 425 -20.10 7.79 -10.76
C ILE A 425 -19.96 6.28 -10.70
N PRO A 426 -20.30 5.56 -11.79
CA PRO A 426 -20.13 4.12 -11.84
C PRO A 426 -18.64 3.75 -11.85
N LEU A 427 -18.31 2.54 -11.42
CA LEU A 427 -16.95 2.03 -11.48
C LEU A 427 -16.44 2.02 -12.93
N ALA A 428 -15.30 2.64 -13.15
CA ALA A 428 -14.57 2.47 -14.38
C ALA A 428 -13.70 1.19 -14.26
N ASP A 429 -13.89 0.27 -15.18
CA ASP A 429 -13.04 -0.90 -15.27
C ASP A 429 -11.76 -0.55 -16.03
N GLY A 430 -10.67 -0.59 -15.29
CA GLY A 430 -9.39 -0.81 -15.91
C GLY A 430 -9.10 -2.32 -15.86
N ASN A 431 -8.07 -2.77 -16.60
CA ASN A 431 -7.41 -4.00 -16.19
C ASN A 431 -6.92 -3.82 -14.72
N PRO A 432 -6.58 -4.88 -13.99
CA PRO A 432 -6.09 -4.75 -12.62
C PRO A 432 -4.94 -3.77 -12.44
N ASP A 433 -4.17 -3.52 -13.50
CA ASP A 433 -3.02 -2.63 -13.53
C ASP A 433 -3.39 -1.17 -13.75
N SER A 434 -4.49 -0.90 -14.47
CA SER A 434 -5.04 0.45 -14.71
C SER A 434 -6.14 0.85 -13.72
N ARG A 435 -6.08 0.34 -12.50
CA ARG A 435 -7.09 0.59 -11.48
C ARG A 435 -7.35 2.07 -11.29
N VAL A 436 -8.63 2.44 -11.33
CA VAL A 436 -9.06 3.82 -11.13
C VAL A 436 -8.76 4.25 -9.71
N TYR A 437 -8.03 5.35 -9.59
CA TYR A 437 -7.66 5.96 -8.32
C TYR A 437 -8.55 7.16 -7.98
N ALA A 438 -8.95 7.91 -9.01
CA ALA A 438 -9.78 9.10 -8.85
C ALA A 438 -10.64 9.35 -10.08
N TYR A 439 -11.61 10.24 -9.94
CA TYR A 439 -12.38 10.79 -11.04
C TYR A 439 -12.23 12.31 -11.07
N GLU A 440 -11.99 12.87 -12.26
CA GLU A 440 -12.20 14.29 -12.50
C GLU A 440 -13.63 14.54 -12.97
N VAL A 441 -14.26 15.54 -12.40
CA VAL A 441 -15.64 15.95 -12.69
C VAL A 441 -15.62 17.39 -13.18
N VAL A 442 -16.20 17.62 -14.34
CA VAL A 442 -16.38 18.97 -14.89
C VAL A 442 -17.86 19.27 -15.03
N VAL A 443 -18.33 20.30 -14.36
CA VAL A 443 -19.70 20.81 -14.54
C VAL A 443 -19.62 22.03 -15.44
N ILE A 444 -20.34 21.99 -16.55
CA ILE A 444 -20.31 22.99 -17.60
C ILE A 444 -21.66 23.69 -17.66
N GLY A 445 -21.66 25.01 -17.52
CA GLY A 445 -22.86 25.84 -17.64
C GLY A 445 -23.42 25.86 -19.06
N GLU A 446 -24.67 26.35 -19.22
CA GLU A 446 -25.45 26.35 -20.47
C GLU A 446 -24.72 27.04 -21.64
N ALA A 447 -24.02 28.12 -21.39
CA ALA A 447 -23.27 28.88 -22.40
C ALA A 447 -21.87 28.26 -22.72
N GLY A 448 -21.48 27.15 -22.05
CA GLY A 448 -20.19 26.51 -22.25
C GLY A 448 -18.95 27.24 -21.75
N SER A 449 -19.11 28.52 -21.36
CA SER A 449 -18.00 29.40 -20.94
C SER A 449 -17.61 29.25 -19.46
N GLN A 450 -18.55 28.86 -18.61
CA GLN A 450 -18.29 28.65 -17.19
C GLN A 450 -18.16 27.15 -16.89
N LYS A 451 -17.07 26.82 -16.21
CA LYS A 451 -16.75 25.43 -15.84
C LYS A 451 -16.33 25.37 -14.39
N LEU A 452 -16.94 24.44 -13.65
CA LEU A 452 -16.49 24.03 -12.33
C LEU A 452 -15.70 22.74 -12.46
N PHE A 453 -14.50 22.71 -11.89
CA PHE A 453 -13.64 21.52 -11.86
C PHE A 453 -13.61 20.97 -10.44
N LYS A 454 -13.88 19.69 -10.32
CA LYS A 454 -13.80 18.93 -9.08
C LYS A 454 -13.03 17.61 -9.35
N ALA A 455 -12.52 17.01 -8.30
CA ALA A 455 -11.96 15.66 -8.36
C ALA A 455 -12.30 14.92 -7.07
N VAL A 456 -12.52 13.61 -7.19
CA VAL A 456 -12.91 12.76 -6.06
C VAL A 456 -12.18 11.43 -6.14
N TYR A 457 -11.79 10.87 -4.97
CA TYR A 457 -11.23 9.54 -4.90
C TYR A 457 -12.24 8.48 -5.36
N ALA A 458 -11.79 7.54 -6.15
CA ALA A 458 -12.62 6.41 -6.54
C ALA A 458 -12.94 5.53 -5.32
N ALA A 459 -14.17 5.04 -5.25
CA ALA A 459 -14.56 4.08 -4.23
C ALA A 459 -13.62 2.86 -4.27
N GLY A 460 -13.08 2.48 -3.12
CA GLY A 460 -12.19 1.34 -3.00
C GLY A 460 -10.82 1.47 -3.68
N CYS A 461 -10.34 2.69 -4.01
CA CYS A 461 -9.07 2.89 -4.72
C CYS A 461 -7.83 2.34 -3.98
N ASN A 462 -7.91 2.24 -2.66
CA ASN A 462 -6.83 1.69 -1.81
C ASN A 462 -7.09 0.25 -1.35
N MET A 463 -8.18 -0.37 -1.78
CA MET A 463 -8.63 -1.68 -1.35
C MET A 463 -8.14 -2.79 -2.28
N GLY A 464 -8.14 -4.02 -1.80
CA GLY A 464 -7.88 -5.19 -2.62
C GLY A 464 -8.84 -5.33 -3.81
N ILE A 465 -8.42 -6.07 -4.83
CA ILE A 465 -9.28 -6.37 -5.98
C ILE A 465 -10.49 -7.19 -5.49
N GLY A 466 -11.67 -6.78 -5.90
CA GLY A 466 -12.92 -7.42 -5.50
C GLY A 466 -13.57 -6.84 -4.25
N HIS A 467 -12.96 -5.83 -3.63
CA HIS A 467 -13.45 -5.18 -2.41
C HIS A 467 -13.92 -3.73 -2.67
N GLU A 468 -14.72 -3.51 -3.69
CA GLU A 468 -15.31 -2.20 -3.96
C GLU A 468 -16.55 -1.98 -3.06
N PRO A 469 -16.50 -1.02 -2.12
CA PRO A 469 -17.67 -0.69 -1.31
C PRO A 469 -18.79 -0.15 -2.20
N ASN A 470 -20.03 -0.41 -1.80
CA ASN A 470 -21.24 0.07 -2.51
C ASN A 470 -21.28 -0.29 -4.01
N GLY A 471 -20.75 -1.46 -4.39
CA GLY A 471 -20.70 -1.90 -5.78
C GLY A 471 -19.79 -1.04 -6.67
N GLY A 472 -18.84 -0.35 -6.07
CA GLY A 472 -17.89 0.50 -6.79
C GLY A 472 -18.42 1.86 -7.22
N VAL A 473 -19.57 2.29 -6.70
CA VAL A 473 -20.13 3.62 -6.99
C VAL A 473 -19.43 4.68 -6.16
N THR A 474 -18.88 5.69 -6.83
CA THR A 474 -18.34 6.89 -6.20
C THR A 474 -19.37 8.01 -6.20
N THR A 475 -19.55 8.69 -5.08
CA THR A 475 -20.48 9.82 -4.98
C THR A 475 -19.70 11.09 -4.74
N LEU A 476 -20.02 12.14 -5.53
CA LEU A 476 -19.53 13.50 -5.34
C LEU A 476 -20.71 14.42 -5.07
N GLU A 477 -20.63 15.20 -4.02
CA GLU A 477 -21.62 16.23 -3.68
C GLU A 477 -21.04 17.61 -3.95
N ILE A 478 -21.78 18.45 -4.68
CA ILE A 478 -21.37 19.80 -5.02
C ILE A 478 -22.45 20.75 -4.51
N ALA A 479 -22.07 21.75 -3.73
CA ALA A 479 -23.00 22.74 -3.24
C ALA A 479 -23.64 23.56 -4.40
N LYS A 480 -24.93 23.86 -4.30
CA LYS A 480 -25.68 24.52 -5.40
C LYS A 480 -25.11 25.87 -5.77
N ASP A 481 -24.57 26.59 -4.81
CA ASP A 481 -23.97 27.92 -4.98
C ASP A 481 -22.61 27.88 -5.69
N GLU A 482 -21.96 26.72 -5.74
CA GLU A 482 -20.74 26.49 -6.52
C GLU A 482 -21.05 26.24 -8.01
N LEU A 483 -22.27 25.86 -8.36
CA LEU A 483 -22.61 25.45 -9.72
C LEU A 483 -22.55 26.61 -10.71
N PRO A 484 -22.09 26.38 -11.95
CA PRO A 484 -22.23 27.37 -13.01
C PRO A 484 -23.72 27.76 -13.22
N PRO A 485 -24.02 29.01 -13.58
CA PRO A 485 -25.39 29.42 -13.88
C PRO A 485 -25.92 28.70 -15.13
N GLY A 486 -27.23 28.47 -15.14
CA GLY A 486 -27.95 27.89 -16.27
C GLY A 486 -29.06 26.95 -15.82
N LYS A 487 -30.04 26.76 -16.70
CA LYS A 487 -31.16 25.83 -16.49
C LYS A 487 -30.78 24.37 -16.84
N THR A 488 -29.73 24.21 -17.64
CA THR A 488 -29.22 22.93 -18.07
C THR A 488 -27.69 22.92 -17.91
N LEU A 489 -27.18 21.97 -17.13
CA LEU A 489 -25.76 21.76 -16.94
C LEU A 489 -25.33 20.50 -17.68
N THR A 490 -24.08 20.43 -18.15
CA THR A 490 -23.45 19.21 -18.60
C THR A 490 -22.46 18.77 -17.53
N VAL A 491 -22.61 17.54 -17.08
CA VAL A 491 -21.67 16.90 -16.14
C VAL A 491 -20.84 15.89 -16.91
N ALA A 492 -19.54 16.10 -16.99
CA ALA A 492 -18.58 15.22 -17.61
C ALA A 492 -17.65 14.63 -16.55
N VAL A 493 -17.42 13.33 -16.60
CA VAL A 493 -16.56 12.61 -15.66
C VAL A 493 -15.58 11.75 -16.42
N ARG A 494 -14.30 11.85 -16.06
CA ARG A 494 -13.25 10.97 -16.59
C ARG A 494 -12.48 10.25 -15.47
N PRO A 495 -12.15 8.97 -15.66
CA PRO A 495 -11.39 8.21 -14.68
C PRO A 495 -9.90 8.52 -14.80
N LEU A 496 -9.20 8.43 -13.65
CA LEU A 496 -7.76 8.64 -13.52
C LEU A 496 -7.11 7.47 -12.82
N THR A 497 -5.92 7.08 -13.27
CA THR A 497 -5.04 6.19 -12.50
C THR A 497 -4.27 6.96 -11.44
N SER A 498 -3.61 6.25 -10.53
CA SER A 498 -2.73 6.85 -9.51
C SER A 498 -1.49 7.56 -10.07
N LEU A 499 -1.16 7.39 -11.35
CA LEU A 499 -0.11 8.13 -12.05
C LEU A 499 -0.66 9.29 -12.90
N GLY A 500 -1.99 9.54 -12.87
CA GLY A 500 -2.64 10.61 -13.60
C GLY A 500 -2.87 10.31 -15.08
N THR A 501 -2.79 9.04 -15.50
CA THR A 501 -3.27 8.63 -16.84
C THR A 501 -4.79 8.68 -16.82
N SER A 502 -5.40 9.35 -17.82
CA SER A 502 -6.85 9.54 -17.87
C SER A 502 -7.49 8.73 -18.99
N GLY A 503 -8.69 8.22 -18.71
CA GLY A 503 -9.54 7.59 -19.72
C GLY A 503 -10.49 8.58 -20.41
N GLN A 504 -11.31 8.05 -21.31
CA GLN A 504 -12.33 8.83 -22.01
C GLN A 504 -13.45 9.23 -21.04
N PRO A 505 -13.96 10.46 -21.13
CA PRO A 505 -15.05 10.90 -20.28
C PRO A 505 -16.39 10.27 -20.68
N ILE A 506 -17.29 10.14 -19.72
CA ILE A 506 -18.72 9.98 -19.96
C ILE A 506 -19.45 11.27 -19.54
N GLU A 507 -20.52 11.60 -20.22
CA GLU A 507 -21.23 12.86 -20.03
C GLU A 507 -22.73 12.66 -19.87
N THR A 508 -23.37 13.54 -19.11
CA THR A 508 -24.82 13.62 -19.01
C THR A 508 -25.27 15.08 -18.90
N LYS A 509 -26.48 15.37 -19.42
CA LYS A 509 -27.13 16.68 -19.23
C LYS A 509 -28.08 16.59 -18.05
N PHE A 510 -28.07 17.62 -17.23
CA PHE A 510 -28.90 17.74 -16.06
C PHE A 510 -29.62 19.07 -16.04
N LYS A 511 -30.92 19.08 -15.68
CA LYS A 511 -31.72 20.31 -15.50
C LYS A 511 -31.72 20.68 -14.02
N THR A 512 -31.28 21.89 -13.70
CA THR A 512 -31.22 22.46 -12.35
C THR A 512 -32.57 22.83 -11.76
#